data_c2ee83f583be9335fd7cb4699e82ad22
#
_entry.id   c2ee83f583be9335fd7cb4699e82ad22
#
_cell.length_a   1.000
_cell.length_b   1.000
_cell.length_c   1.000
_cell.angle_alpha   90.00
_cell.angle_beta   90.00
_cell.angle_gamma   90.00
#
_symmetry.space_group_name_H-M   'P 1'
#
loop_
_entity.id
_entity.type
_entity.pdbx_description
1 polymer ?
#
loop_
_entity_poly.entity_id
_entity_poly.type
_entity_poly.pdbx_seq_one_letter_code
_entity_poly.pdbx_strand_id
1 'polypeptide(L)'
;MERPPKSLCDAAQLLQTANMISSTVHTIIAEWSAEVEASKDSSRQSDAPNLPSWELFNAQRTILAAVGKLTELVADPSARILEVATQFQESRAMYIAAERRIPDILAAGDEGGVHVDQISQEAKIEPRKLSRILRYLCSSGVFQQTGRDRFANNGISAALVANESLRAYVQLVNSEGFTASDRLPHTLLDPETGPSYDVAQTAWQSAVDTKKTRWEWIEERVPPEKLLETGGHYPGIPSLVLGLPAPDEDGLVGRPELDIMGLSMVGGGRVFGTAHVYDFPWASLGEALVVDVGGGVGGFPLQLSKVYPKLQFIVQDRGPVIKQGRDKIWSRQNPDALRSGRVQFVEHSFFEPNPAVGADIYFLRYVLHDWSDDYCVRILSNIRKSMAAHSRLLICDQVMNTTVGDPDLESAPRPLPANYGYHTRFSHSRDITMMSCINGIERTPGELKALLHTAGLKLKKIWDCRSPVSLVEAVLPEVNGYH
;
A
#
# COMPACT_ATOMS: atom_id res chain seq x y z
N MET A 1 -4.72 -40.25 -0.17
CA MET A 1 -5.90 -39.62 -0.82
C MET A 1 -5.70 -39.80 -2.33
N GLU A 2 -6.66 -40.38 -3.04
CA GLU A 2 -6.56 -40.45 -4.50
C GLU A 2 -6.75 -39.07 -5.10
N ARG A 3 -5.90 -38.71 -6.06
CA ARG A 3 -6.00 -37.46 -6.80
C ARG A 3 -7.27 -37.50 -7.66
N PRO A 4 -8.21 -36.55 -7.53
CA PRO A 4 -9.38 -36.50 -8.39
C PRO A 4 -8.95 -36.31 -9.85
N PRO A 5 -9.57 -37.02 -10.81
CA PRO A 5 -9.25 -36.88 -12.22
C PRO A 5 -9.60 -35.46 -12.70
N LYS A 6 -8.74 -34.85 -13.52
CA LYS A 6 -9.00 -33.58 -14.18
C LYS A 6 -10.06 -33.79 -15.28
N SER A 7 -10.93 -32.78 -15.43
CA SER A 7 -12.03 -32.76 -16.39
C SER A 7 -11.59 -32.21 -17.78
N LEU A 8 -12.38 -32.49 -18.83
CA LEU A 8 -12.19 -31.84 -20.13
C LEU A 8 -12.37 -30.32 -20.06
N CYS A 9 -13.19 -29.86 -19.11
CA CYS A 9 -13.32 -28.42 -18.84
C CYS A 9 -12.01 -27.81 -18.30
N ASP A 10 -11.33 -28.48 -17.37
CA ASP A 10 -10.03 -28.07 -16.87
C ASP A 10 -8.99 -28.03 -18.00
N ALA A 11 -9.00 -29.02 -18.89
CA ALA A 11 -8.11 -29.06 -20.04
C ALA A 11 -8.36 -27.89 -21.01
N ALA A 12 -9.61 -27.53 -21.27
CA ALA A 12 -9.97 -26.38 -22.10
C ALA A 12 -9.53 -25.06 -21.45
N GLN A 13 -9.77 -24.88 -20.15
CA GLN A 13 -9.30 -23.68 -19.41
C GLN A 13 -7.77 -23.58 -19.39
N LEU A 14 -7.07 -24.71 -19.23
CA LEU A 14 -5.60 -24.75 -19.27
C LEU A 14 -5.07 -24.24 -20.61
N LEU A 15 -5.61 -24.76 -21.73
CA LEU A 15 -5.22 -24.35 -23.07
C LEU A 15 -5.54 -22.85 -23.32
N GLN A 16 -6.73 -22.43 -22.94
CA GLN A 16 -7.15 -21.02 -23.09
C GLN A 16 -6.22 -20.07 -22.30
N THR A 17 -5.86 -20.46 -21.05
CA THR A 17 -4.95 -19.67 -20.22
C THR A 17 -3.54 -19.62 -20.81
N ALA A 18 -3.03 -20.73 -21.34
CA ALA A 18 -1.72 -20.80 -22.00
C ALA A 18 -1.67 -19.90 -23.26
N ASN A 19 -2.71 -19.92 -24.10
CA ASN A 19 -2.82 -19.06 -25.26
C ASN A 19 -2.90 -17.57 -24.86
N MET A 20 -3.62 -17.25 -23.79
CA MET A 20 -3.67 -15.91 -23.23
C MET A 20 -2.30 -15.42 -22.79
N ILE A 21 -1.52 -16.24 -22.09
CA ILE A 21 -0.15 -15.89 -21.71
C ILE A 21 0.68 -15.60 -22.96
N SER A 22 0.63 -16.47 -23.97
CA SER A 22 1.39 -16.29 -25.21
C SER A 22 1.06 -14.97 -25.89
N SER A 23 -0.22 -14.64 -26.06
CA SER A 23 -0.63 -13.36 -26.67
C SER A 23 -0.22 -12.14 -25.83
N THR A 24 -0.38 -12.23 -24.51
CA THR A 24 -0.03 -11.14 -23.58
C THR A 24 1.48 -10.86 -23.56
N VAL A 25 2.31 -11.92 -23.66
CA VAL A 25 3.78 -11.77 -23.77
C VAL A 25 4.16 -10.93 -25.00
N HIS A 26 3.52 -11.14 -26.15
CA HIS A 26 3.79 -10.33 -27.35
C HIS A 26 3.45 -8.84 -27.12
N THR A 27 2.33 -8.56 -26.44
CA THR A 27 1.98 -7.20 -26.07
C THR A 27 3.04 -6.56 -25.17
N ILE A 28 3.47 -7.27 -24.12
CA ILE A 28 4.50 -6.76 -23.20
C ILE A 28 5.82 -6.47 -23.91
N ILE A 29 6.27 -7.38 -24.83
CA ILE A 29 7.50 -7.19 -25.59
C ILE A 29 7.37 -5.96 -26.53
N ALA A 30 6.23 -5.78 -27.17
CA ALA A 30 5.99 -4.63 -28.01
C ALA A 30 6.04 -3.30 -27.23
N GLU A 31 5.41 -3.25 -26.06
CA GLU A 31 5.41 -2.09 -25.19
C GLU A 31 6.81 -1.77 -24.65
N TRP A 32 7.56 -2.78 -24.15
CA TRP A 32 8.94 -2.58 -23.74
C TRP A 32 9.85 -2.09 -24.88
N SER A 33 9.63 -2.59 -26.10
CA SER A 33 10.37 -2.11 -27.26
C SER A 33 10.05 -0.64 -27.56
N ALA A 34 8.79 -0.24 -27.43
CA ALA A 34 8.37 1.15 -27.61
C ALA A 34 8.96 2.07 -26.53
N GLU A 35 8.99 1.62 -25.26
CA GLU A 35 9.62 2.36 -24.15
C GLU A 35 11.13 2.56 -24.40
N VAL A 36 11.84 1.52 -24.86
CA VAL A 36 13.28 1.61 -25.20
C VAL A 36 13.52 2.58 -26.35
N GLU A 37 12.70 2.55 -27.40
CA GLU A 37 12.82 3.52 -28.51
C GLU A 37 12.51 4.95 -28.05
N ALA A 38 11.48 5.15 -27.24
CA ALA A 38 11.13 6.46 -26.69
C ALA A 38 12.26 7.02 -25.78
N SER A 39 12.98 6.16 -25.05
CA SER A 39 14.08 6.58 -24.18
C SER A 39 15.33 7.07 -24.94
N LYS A 40 15.47 6.69 -26.22
CA LYS A 40 16.58 7.14 -27.08
C LYS A 40 16.34 8.55 -27.62
N ASP A 41 15.10 9.02 -27.64
CA ASP A 41 14.72 10.35 -28.11
C ASP A 41 14.71 11.35 -26.95
N SER A 42 15.87 11.97 -26.69
CA SER A 42 16.03 12.96 -25.63
C SER A 42 15.19 14.24 -25.83
N SER A 43 14.57 14.43 -26.99
CA SER A 43 13.62 15.53 -27.23
C SER A 43 12.21 15.25 -26.67
N ARG A 44 11.94 14.01 -26.32
CA ARG A 44 10.69 13.54 -25.70
C ARG A 44 10.84 13.26 -24.20
N GLN A 45 11.56 14.13 -23.47
CA GLN A 45 11.40 14.16 -22.02
C GLN A 45 9.94 14.54 -21.71
N SER A 46 9.09 13.53 -21.65
CA SER A 46 7.72 13.71 -21.17
C SER A 46 7.80 14.08 -19.70
N ASP A 47 7.15 15.17 -19.29
CA ASP A 47 6.94 15.50 -17.87
C ASP A 47 6.08 14.45 -17.15
N ALA A 48 5.68 13.39 -17.84
CA ALA A 48 4.95 12.26 -17.27
C ALA A 48 5.92 11.33 -16.52
N PRO A 49 5.55 10.87 -15.32
CA PRO A 49 6.33 9.88 -14.60
C PRO A 49 6.43 8.58 -15.40
N ASN A 50 7.33 7.70 -15.02
CA ASN A 50 7.47 6.32 -15.53
C ASN A 50 6.22 5.47 -15.20
N LEU A 51 5.05 5.89 -15.66
CA LEU A 51 3.84 5.08 -15.60
C LEU A 51 3.79 4.23 -16.87
N PRO A 52 3.45 2.93 -16.76
CA PRO A 52 3.26 2.08 -17.91
C PRO A 52 2.11 2.63 -18.77
N SER A 53 2.09 2.33 -20.07
CA SER A 53 0.87 2.53 -20.88
C SER A 53 -0.30 1.71 -20.29
N TRP A 54 -1.54 2.03 -20.66
CA TRP A 54 -2.68 1.21 -20.26
C TRP A 54 -2.59 -0.21 -20.83
N GLU A 55 -2.05 -0.36 -22.03
CA GLU A 55 -1.78 -1.63 -22.68
C GLU A 55 -0.80 -2.46 -21.88
N LEU A 56 0.33 -1.87 -21.46
CA LEU A 56 1.32 -2.57 -20.65
C LEU A 56 0.78 -2.92 -19.27
N PHE A 57 0.09 -1.99 -18.60
CA PHE A 57 -0.51 -2.24 -17.29
C PHE A 57 -1.53 -3.39 -17.33
N ASN A 58 -2.42 -3.39 -18.34
CA ASN A 58 -3.41 -4.43 -18.53
C ASN A 58 -2.77 -5.79 -18.88
N ALA A 59 -1.73 -5.78 -19.71
CA ALA A 59 -0.99 -6.98 -20.04
C ALA A 59 -0.27 -7.57 -18.81
N GLN A 60 0.35 -6.73 -17.99
CA GLN A 60 1.02 -7.17 -16.76
C GLN A 60 0.04 -7.79 -15.77
N ARG A 61 -1.09 -7.15 -15.49
CA ARG A 61 -2.09 -7.72 -14.57
C ARG A 61 -2.72 -9.00 -15.11
N THR A 62 -2.90 -9.09 -16.43
CA THR A 62 -3.44 -10.28 -17.09
C THR A 62 -2.48 -11.47 -16.98
N ILE A 63 -1.19 -11.30 -17.27
CA ILE A 63 -0.22 -12.39 -17.19
C ILE A 63 -0.02 -12.88 -15.76
N LEU A 64 0.00 -11.99 -14.77
CA LEU A 64 0.10 -12.35 -13.36
C LEU A 64 -1.14 -13.15 -12.90
N ALA A 65 -2.33 -12.72 -13.33
CA ALA A 65 -3.56 -13.47 -13.07
C ALA A 65 -3.55 -14.86 -13.73
N ALA A 66 -3.09 -14.93 -14.98
CA ALA A 66 -3.01 -16.19 -15.71
C ALA A 66 -2.02 -17.19 -15.09
N VAL A 67 -0.89 -16.73 -14.57
CA VAL A 67 0.06 -17.57 -13.80
C VAL A 67 -0.64 -18.15 -12.57
N GLY A 68 -1.41 -17.34 -11.83
CA GLY A 68 -2.21 -17.85 -10.71
C GLY A 68 -3.24 -18.90 -11.13
N LYS A 69 -3.93 -18.68 -12.25
CA LYS A 69 -4.91 -19.65 -12.81
C LYS A 69 -4.24 -20.94 -13.27
N LEU A 70 -3.06 -20.88 -13.90
CA LEU A 70 -2.29 -22.08 -14.22
C LEU A 70 -1.91 -22.86 -12.96
N THR A 71 -1.45 -22.18 -11.93
CA THR A 71 -1.11 -22.83 -10.64
C THR A 71 -2.32 -23.56 -10.06
N GLU A 72 -3.50 -22.93 -10.04
CA GLU A 72 -4.76 -23.55 -9.61
C GLU A 72 -5.08 -24.81 -10.39
N LEU A 73 -4.92 -24.78 -11.72
CA LEU A 73 -5.26 -25.90 -12.60
C LEU A 73 -4.27 -27.08 -12.53
N VAL A 74 -2.97 -26.83 -12.30
CA VAL A 74 -1.93 -27.87 -12.42
C VAL A 74 -1.38 -28.35 -11.08
N ALA A 75 -1.43 -27.54 -10.02
CA ALA A 75 -0.87 -27.92 -8.73
C ALA A 75 -1.59 -29.14 -8.15
N ASP A 76 -0.85 -29.96 -7.40
CA ASP A 76 -1.47 -30.95 -6.52
C ASP A 76 -2.21 -30.20 -5.39
N PRO A 77 -3.50 -30.48 -5.15
CA PRO A 77 -4.29 -29.72 -4.18
C PRO A 77 -3.71 -29.75 -2.76
N SER A 78 -3.23 -30.91 -2.30
CA SER A 78 -2.68 -31.07 -0.95
C SER A 78 -1.34 -30.31 -0.81
N ALA A 79 -0.46 -30.44 -1.82
CA ALA A 79 0.79 -29.70 -1.83
C ALA A 79 0.56 -28.19 -1.87
N ARG A 80 -0.42 -27.73 -2.64
CA ARG A 80 -0.77 -26.30 -2.71
C ARG A 80 -1.29 -25.75 -1.37
N ILE A 81 -2.11 -26.50 -0.64
CA ILE A 81 -2.57 -26.14 0.69
C ILE A 81 -1.38 -25.97 1.65
N LEU A 82 -0.45 -26.93 1.65
CA LEU A 82 0.74 -26.86 2.50
C LEU A 82 1.66 -25.69 2.11
N GLU A 83 1.82 -25.43 0.82
CA GLU A 83 2.58 -24.27 0.33
C GLU A 83 1.96 -22.95 0.85
N VAL A 84 0.63 -22.77 0.72
CA VAL A 84 -0.05 -21.58 1.23
C VAL A 84 0.10 -21.45 2.75
N ALA A 85 -0.07 -22.56 3.49
CA ALA A 85 0.04 -22.56 4.94
C ALA A 85 1.45 -22.20 5.46
N THR A 86 2.49 -22.35 4.63
CA THR A 86 3.88 -22.07 4.99
C THR A 86 4.43 -20.76 4.44
N GLN A 87 3.63 -19.98 3.69
CA GLN A 87 4.08 -18.71 3.07
C GLN A 87 4.57 -17.66 4.08
N PHE A 88 4.18 -17.75 5.35
CA PHE A 88 4.71 -16.89 6.39
C PHE A 88 6.24 -16.99 6.51
N GLN A 89 6.87 -18.12 6.17
CA GLN A 89 8.33 -18.26 6.17
C GLN A 89 9.00 -17.40 5.09
N GLU A 90 8.37 -17.21 3.94
CA GLU A 90 8.86 -16.33 2.89
C GLU A 90 8.88 -14.89 3.35
N SER A 91 7.79 -14.44 3.95
CA SER A 91 7.66 -13.11 4.53
C SER A 91 8.71 -12.86 5.62
N ARG A 92 8.93 -13.83 6.52
CA ARG A 92 9.96 -13.73 7.57
C ARG A 92 11.39 -13.73 7.01
N ALA A 93 11.67 -14.53 5.99
CA ALA A 93 12.96 -14.51 5.29
C ALA A 93 13.22 -13.15 4.63
N MET A 94 12.19 -12.56 4.00
CA MET A 94 12.26 -11.23 3.40
C MET A 94 12.50 -10.15 4.46
N TYR A 95 11.85 -10.24 5.62
CA TYR A 95 12.09 -9.33 6.74
C TYR A 95 13.54 -9.37 7.21
N ILE A 96 14.12 -10.57 7.39
CA ILE A 96 15.53 -10.72 7.77
C ILE A 96 16.44 -10.05 6.73
N ALA A 97 16.16 -10.24 5.44
CA ALA A 97 16.96 -9.64 4.38
C ALA A 97 16.87 -8.10 4.37
N ALA A 98 15.69 -7.53 4.58
CA ALA A 98 15.48 -6.10 4.69
C ALA A 98 16.09 -5.51 5.97
N GLU A 99 15.88 -6.15 7.11
CA GLU A 99 16.39 -5.72 8.42
C GLU A 99 17.92 -5.69 8.46
N ARG A 100 18.56 -6.66 7.82
CA ARG A 100 20.03 -6.77 7.77
C ARG A 100 20.66 -6.16 6.51
N ARG A 101 19.89 -5.39 5.72
CA ARG A 101 20.36 -4.68 4.53
C ARG A 101 21.09 -5.57 3.52
N ILE A 102 20.65 -6.82 3.39
CA ILE A 102 21.28 -7.78 2.49
C ILE A 102 21.32 -7.28 1.04
N PRO A 103 20.26 -6.63 0.49
CA PRO A 103 20.35 -6.04 -0.85
C PRO A 103 21.48 -5.02 -1.02
N ASP A 104 21.74 -4.19 -0.01
CA ASP A 104 22.85 -3.21 -0.05
C ASP A 104 24.21 -3.89 -0.03
N ILE A 105 24.38 -4.93 0.80
CA ILE A 105 25.60 -5.74 0.86
C ILE A 105 25.88 -6.39 -0.50
N LEU A 106 24.85 -6.97 -1.12
CA LEU A 106 24.96 -7.61 -2.43
C LEU A 106 25.25 -6.62 -3.57
N ALA A 107 24.77 -5.38 -3.45
CA ALA A 107 25.01 -4.33 -4.44
C ALA A 107 26.48 -3.87 -4.49
N ALA A 108 27.26 -4.12 -3.43
CA ALA A 108 28.69 -3.84 -3.39
C ALA A 108 29.53 -4.95 -4.06
N GLY A 109 28.93 -6.08 -4.46
CA GLY A 109 29.59 -7.19 -5.13
C GLY A 109 29.71 -7.02 -6.63
N ASP A 110 30.43 -7.95 -7.26
CA ASP A 110 30.58 -8.05 -8.71
C ASP A 110 29.50 -8.99 -9.34
N GLU A 111 29.58 -9.20 -10.66
CA GLU A 111 28.67 -10.08 -11.40
C GLU A 111 28.72 -11.55 -10.91
N GLY A 112 29.81 -11.98 -10.29
CA GLY A 112 29.95 -13.31 -9.69
C GLY A 112 29.21 -13.47 -8.37
N GLY A 113 28.62 -12.40 -7.87
CA GLY A 113 27.92 -12.34 -6.60
C GLY A 113 28.84 -12.35 -5.38
N VAL A 114 28.27 -12.19 -4.19
CA VAL A 114 28.95 -12.13 -2.90
C VAL A 114 28.88 -13.50 -2.22
N HIS A 115 30.02 -13.98 -1.69
CA HIS A 115 30.02 -15.23 -0.92
C HIS A 115 29.33 -15.06 0.43
N VAL A 116 28.63 -16.09 0.87
CA VAL A 116 27.81 -16.04 2.10
C VAL A 116 28.63 -15.69 3.35
N ASP A 117 29.89 -16.04 3.44
CA ASP A 117 30.74 -15.69 4.58
C ASP A 117 30.96 -14.18 4.67
N GLN A 118 31.10 -13.50 3.55
CA GLN A 118 31.19 -12.03 3.53
C GLN A 118 29.86 -11.40 3.93
N ILE A 119 28.75 -11.85 3.35
CA ILE A 119 27.41 -11.38 3.72
C ILE A 119 27.16 -11.59 5.23
N SER A 120 27.55 -12.76 5.75
CA SER A 120 27.42 -13.14 7.16
C SER A 120 28.16 -12.18 8.10
N GLN A 121 29.38 -11.75 7.75
CA GLN A 121 30.17 -10.82 8.55
C GLN A 121 29.47 -9.47 8.71
N GLU A 122 28.88 -8.94 7.66
CA GLU A 122 28.16 -7.67 7.67
C GLU A 122 26.75 -7.80 8.27
N ALA A 123 26.02 -8.84 7.87
CA ALA A 123 24.67 -9.09 8.37
C ALA A 123 24.62 -9.58 9.83
N LYS A 124 25.74 -10.04 10.40
CA LYS A 124 25.81 -10.64 11.75
C LYS A 124 24.88 -11.85 11.94
N ILE A 125 24.83 -12.69 10.92
CA ILE A 125 24.04 -13.93 10.90
C ILE A 125 24.98 -15.10 10.58
N GLU A 126 24.84 -16.23 11.27
CA GLU A 126 25.66 -17.41 11.01
C GLU A 126 25.55 -17.86 9.55
N PRO A 127 26.69 -18.14 8.84
CA PRO A 127 26.70 -18.32 7.39
C PRO A 127 25.77 -19.43 6.87
N ARG A 128 25.75 -20.58 7.54
CA ARG A 128 24.91 -21.74 7.11
C ARG A 128 23.41 -21.46 7.25
N LYS A 129 23.02 -20.69 8.28
CA LYS A 129 21.63 -20.23 8.46
C LYS A 129 21.27 -19.21 7.41
N LEU A 130 22.15 -18.25 7.16
CA LEU A 130 21.96 -17.21 6.16
C LEU A 130 21.85 -17.80 4.74
N SER A 131 22.70 -18.77 4.38
CA SER A 131 22.63 -19.46 3.09
C SER A 131 21.25 -20.13 2.87
N ARG A 132 20.64 -20.70 3.91
CA ARG A 132 19.32 -21.31 3.83
C ARG A 132 18.23 -20.27 3.56
N ILE A 133 18.29 -19.12 4.22
CA ILE A 133 17.34 -18.00 4.05
C ILE A 133 17.46 -17.48 2.60
N LEU A 134 18.68 -17.21 2.14
CA LEU A 134 18.89 -16.67 0.80
C LEU A 134 18.50 -17.66 -0.29
N ARG A 135 18.78 -18.97 -0.14
CA ARG A 135 18.31 -19.99 -1.10
C ARG A 135 16.79 -20.04 -1.19
N TYR A 136 16.08 -19.88 -0.08
CA TYR A 136 14.62 -19.82 -0.09
C TYR A 136 14.14 -18.62 -0.89
N LEU A 137 14.69 -17.43 -0.62
CA LEU A 137 14.33 -16.21 -1.37
C LEU A 137 14.77 -16.25 -2.85
N CYS A 138 15.83 -16.98 -3.20
CA CYS A 138 16.17 -17.26 -4.60
C CYS A 138 15.12 -18.14 -5.26
N SER A 139 14.62 -19.17 -4.57
CA SER A 139 13.55 -20.05 -5.08
C SER A 139 12.22 -19.31 -5.24
N SER A 140 11.99 -18.27 -4.45
CA SER A 140 10.85 -17.34 -4.59
C SER A 140 11.10 -16.22 -5.63
N GLY A 141 12.23 -16.21 -6.31
CA GLY A 141 12.57 -15.23 -7.35
C GLY A 141 12.97 -13.85 -6.83
N VAL A 142 13.22 -13.67 -5.52
CA VAL A 142 13.59 -12.36 -4.93
C VAL A 142 15.07 -12.05 -5.08
N PHE A 143 15.94 -13.05 -4.96
CA PHE A 143 17.38 -12.95 -5.18
C PHE A 143 17.85 -13.93 -6.25
N GLN A 144 19.11 -13.83 -6.63
CA GLN A 144 19.77 -14.75 -7.55
C GLN A 144 20.91 -15.49 -6.85
N GLN A 145 20.99 -16.81 -7.03
CA GLN A 145 22.15 -17.60 -6.68
C GLN A 145 23.07 -17.74 -7.90
N THR A 146 24.28 -17.21 -7.82
CA THR A 146 25.26 -17.18 -8.95
C THR A 146 26.26 -18.31 -8.90
N GLY A 147 26.38 -19.01 -7.75
CA GLY A 147 27.29 -20.12 -7.55
C GLY A 147 27.04 -20.80 -6.20
N ARG A 148 27.86 -21.78 -5.86
CA ARG A 148 27.78 -22.42 -4.54
C ARG A 148 28.05 -21.38 -3.45
N ASP A 149 27.01 -21.15 -2.59
CA ASP A 149 27.03 -20.17 -1.50
C ASP A 149 27.39 -18.73 -1.94
N ARG A 150 27.10 -18.37 -3.21
CA ARG A 150 27.25 -17.03 -3.76
C ARG A 150 25.90 -16.49 -4.20
N PHE A 151 25.61 -15.24 -3.82
CA PHE A 151 24.31 -14.61 -4.04
C PHE A 151 24.48 -13.22 -4.64
N ALA A 152 23.50 -12.81 -5.43
CA ALA A 152 23.43 -11.50 -6.05
C ALA A 152 21.99 -10.96 -6.00
N ASN A 153 21.83 -9.65 -6.18
CA ASN A 153 20.53 -9.07 -6.44
C ASN A 153 20.06 -9.48 -7.84
N ASN A 154 18.75 -9.64 -7.97
CA ASN A 154 18.06 -9.60 -9.26
C ASN A 154 17.25 -8.29 -9.36
N GLY A 155 16.44 -8.12 -10.43
CA GLY A 155 15.64 -6.91 -10.63
C GLY A 155 14.64 -6.62 -9.49
N ILE A 156 14.21 -7.65 -8.73
CA ILE A 156 13.28 -7.48 -7.61
C ILE A 156 14.03 -7.00 -6.36
N SER A 157 15.05 -7.72 -5.91
CA SER A 157 15.79 -7.33 -4.70
C SER A 157 16.57 -6.03 -4.87
N ALA A 158 17.00 -5.69 -6.09
CA ALA A 158 17.65 -4.42 -6.41
C ALA A 158 16.77 -3.19 -6.08
N ALA A 159 15.46 -3.33 -6.08
CA ALA A 159 14.54 -2.26 -5.67
C ALA A 159 14.69 -1.82 -4.21
N LEU A 160 15.32 -2.64 -3.35
CA LEU A 160 15.59 -2.33 -1.94
C LEU A 160 16.96 -1.65 -1.72
N VAL A 161 17.85 -1.63 -2.73
CA VAL A 161 19.16 -1.03 -2.60
C VAL A 161 19.04 0.48 -2.37
N ALA A 162 19.63 0.98 -1.29
CA ALA A 162 19.55 2.38 -0.85
C ALA A 162 18.12 2.94 -0.78
N ASN A 163 17.12 2.08 -0.61
CA ASN A 163 15.71 2.45 -0.57
C ASN A 163 15.12 2.28 0.83
N GLU A 164 15.44 3.24 1.71
CA GLU A 164 15.02 3.21 3.12
C GLU A 164 13.49 3.16 3.28
N SER A 165 12.77 3.83 2.41
CA SER A 165 11.32 3.89 2.51
C SER A 165 10.63 2.56 2.14
N LEU A 166 11.14 1.83 1.13
CA LEU A 166 10.64 0.49 0.81
C LEU A 166 11.08 -0.53 1.88
N ARG A 167 12.31 -0.40 2.38
CA ARG A 167 12.80 -1.21 3.51
C ARG A 167 11.91 -1.04 4.75
N ALA A 168 11.59 0.20 5.10
CA ALA A 168 10.70 0.50 6.20
C ALA A 168 9.29 -0.10 6.01
N TYR A 169 8.78 -0.13 4.77
CA TYR A 169 7.50 -0.79 4.49
C TYR A 169 7.57 -2.30 4.77
N VAL A 170 8.64 -2.98 4.35
CA VAL A 170 8.87 -4.40 4.68
C VAL A 170 8.97 -4.61 6.19
N GLN A 171 9.65 -3.70 6.91
CA GLN A 171 9.75 -3.77 8.37
C GLN A 171 8.38 -3.59 9.03
N LEU A 172 7.59 -2.59 8.64
CA LEU A 172 6.27 -2.31 9.19
C LEU A 172 5.34 -3.54 9.11
N VAL A 173 5.19 -4.11 7.90
CA VAL A 173 4.28 -5.25 7.71
C VAL A 173 4.76 -6.51 8.40
N ASN A 174 6.07 -6.64 8.65
CA ASN A 174 6.66 -7.81 9.29
C ASN A 174 6.89 -7.67 10.81
N SER A 175 6.83 -6.47 11.36
CA SER A 175 6.81 -6.26 12.81
C SER A 175 5.38 -6.25 13.33
N GLU A 176 4.68 -5.14 13.16
CA GLU A 176 3.34 -4.95 13.70
C GLU A 176 2.28 -5.81 12.97
N GLY A 177 2.24 -5.77 11.64
CA GLY A 177 1.24 -6.47 10.83
C GLY A 177 1.32 -7.99 11.01
N PHE A 178 2.53 -8.56 10.97
CA PHE A 178 2.72 -10.00 11.21
C PHE A 178 2.27 -10.40 12.61
N THR A 179 2.69 -9.64 13.64
CA THR A 179 2.36 -9.96 15.03
C THR A 179 0.85 -9.83 15.29
N ALA A 180 0.18 -8.83 14.72
CA ALA A 180 -1.26 -8.72 14.78
C ALA A 180 -1.94 -9.93 14.11
N SER A 181 -1.44 -10.36 12.95
CA SER A 181 -1.99 -11.51 12.23
C SER A 181 -1.88 -12.83 13.00
N ASP A 182 -0.85 -12.99 13.84
CA ASP A 182 -0.71 -14.16 14.73
C ASP A 182 -1.85 -14.23 15.77
N ARG A 183 -2.30 -13.07 16.25
CA ARG A 183 -3.40 -12.98 17.23
C ARG A 183 -4.79 -12.97 16.58
N LEU A 184 -4.88 -12.70 15.28
CA LEU A 184 -6.15 -12.54 14.57
C LEU A 184 -7.12 -13.72 14.73
N PRO A 185 -6.70 -15.00 14.64
CA PRO A 185 -7.63 -16.12 14.81
C PRO A 185 -8.29 -16.13 16.19
N HIS A 186 -7.56 -15.77 17.25
CA HIS A 186 -8.11 -15.67 18.61
C HIS A 186 -9.07 -14.51 18.74
N THR A 187 -8.70 -13.33 18.22
CA THR A 187 -9.51 -12.12 18.26
C THR A 187 -10.85 -12.32 17.56
N LEU A 188 -10.85 -12.95 16.38
CA LEU A 188 -12.08 -13.20 15.62
C LEU A 188 -13.04 -14.21 16.28
N LEU A 189 -12.50 -15.14 17.06
CA LEU A 189 -13.31 -16.16 17.76
C LEU A 189 -13.74 -15.73 19.17
N ASP A 190 -13.19 -14.65 19.69
CA ASP A 190 -13.57 -14.09 20.99
C ASP A 190 -14.95 -13.40 20.89
N PRO A 191 -15.89 -13.70 21.81
CA PRO A 191 -17.26 -13.18 21.73
C PRO A 191 -17.37 -11.66 21.96
N GLU A 192 -16.37 -11.00 22.57
CA GLU A 192 -16.38 -9.56 22.80
C GLU A 192 -15.64 -8.81 21.68
N THR A 193 -14.44 -9.26 21.33
CA THR A 193 -13.61 -8.58 20.33
C THR A 193 -13.94 -8.97 18.89
N GLY A 194 -14.43 -10.19 18.64
CA GLY A 194 -14.74 -10.68 17.29
C GLY A 194 -15.76 -9.83 16.53
N PRO A 195 -16.88 -9.42 17.12
CA PRO A 195 -17.87 -8.55 16.47
C PRO A 195 -17.52 -7.05 16.55
N SER A 196 -16.47 -6.67 17.28
CA SER A 196 -16.13 -5.27 17.52
C SER A 196 -15.41 -4.65 16.31
N TYR A 197 -15.77 -3.40 16.00
CA TYR A 197 -15.05 -2.54 15.06
C TYR A 197 -14.37 -1.36 15.77
N ASP A 198 -14.20 -1.43 17.10
CA ASP A 198 -13.48 -0.43 17.87
C ASP A 198 -11.97 -0.48 17.55
N VAL A 199 -11.38 0.66 17.25
CA VAL A 199 -9.96 0.80 16.92
C VAL A 199 -9.01 0.45 18.07
N ALA A 200 -9.52 0.34 19.30
CA ALA A 200 -8.79 -0.10 20.49
C ALA A 200 -9.06 -1.56 20.88
N GLN A 201 -9.81 -2.32 20.07
CA GLN A 201 -10.16 -3.73 20.31
C GLN A 201 -9.77 -4.60 19.11
N THR A 202 -8.48 -4.60 18.75
CA THR A 202 -7.97 -5.31 17.58
C THR A 202 -7.01 -6.43 17.97
N ALA A 203 -6.66 -7.27 17.03
CA ALA A 203 -5.64 -8.29 17.21
C ALA A 203 -4.27 -7.66 17.54
N TRP A 204 -4.00 -6.44 17.09
CA TRP A 204 -2.77 -5.72 17.40
C TRP A 204 -2.67 -5.37 18.88
N GLN A 205 -3.74 -4.83 19.53
CA GLN A 205 -3.71 -4.57 20.97
C GLN A 205 -3.48 -5.85 21.77
N SER A 206 -4.11 -6.95 21.38
CA SER A 206 -3.89 -8.25 22.01
C SER A 206 -2.46 -8.75 21.84
N ALA A 207 -1.83 -8.48 20.68
CA ALA A 207 -0.45 -8.89 20.40
C ALA A 207 0.59 -8.09 21.20
N VAL A 208 0.37 -6.78 21.35
CA VAL A 208 1.29 -5.83 22.00
C VAL A 208 1.02 -5.74 23.52
N ASP A 209 -0.09 -6.32 24.00
CA ASP A 209 -0.57 -6.23 25.38
C ASP A 209 -0.77 -4.78 25.84
N THR A 210 -1.61 -4.05 25.11
CA THR A 210 -1.92 -2.65 25.41
C THR A 210 -3.41 -2.35 25.29
N LYS A 211 -3.88 -1.34 26.04
CA LYS A 211 -5.23 -0.76 25.89
C LYS A 211 -5.24 0.53 25.06
N LYS A 212 -4.07 1.00 24.63
CA LYS A 212 -3.93 2.21 23.82
C LYS A 212 -4.28 1.90 22.37
N THR A 213 -4.75 2.89 21.66
CA THR A 213 -4.81 2.81 20.22
C THR A 213 -3.39 2.65 19.65
N ARG A 214 -3.27 2.11 18.44
CA ARG A 214 -1.99 1.96 17.78
C ARG A 214 -1.23 3.29 17.68
N TRP A 215 -1.94 4.36 17.38
CA TRP A 215 -1.38 5.72 17.25
C TRP A 215 -0.78 6.22 18.56
N GLU A 216 -1.52 6.10 19.65
CA GLU A 216 -1.05 6.50 20.99
C GLU A 216 0.19 5.70 21.41
N TRP A 217 0.24 4.42 21.08
CA TRP A 217 1.35 3.56 21.46
C TRP A 217 2.64 3.86 20.67
N ILE A 218 2.57 4.05 19.34
CA ILE A 218 3.76 4.35 18.53
C ILE A 218 4.31 5.75 18.78
N GLU A 219 3.47 6.70 19.25
CA GLU A 219 3.85 8.06 19.61
C GLU A 219 4.43 8.16 21.03
N GLU A 220 4.43 7.08 21.81
CA GLU A 220 5.00 7.07 23.16
C GLU A 220 6.50 7.35 23.17
N ARG A 221 6.92 8.05 24.22
CA ARG A 221 8.32 8.15 24.61
C ARG A 221 8.56 7.26 25.82
N VAL A 222 9.57 6.41 25.74
CA VAL A 222 9.84 5.38 26.75
C VAL A 222 11.32 5.37 27.13
N PRO A 223 11.68 4.86 28.33
CA PRO A 223 13.08 4.54 28.63
C PRO A 223 13.66 3.57 27.59
N PRO A 224 14.94 3.70 27.17
CA PRO A 224 15.53 2.87 26.11
C PRO A 224 15.37 1.36 26.36
N GLU A 225 15.50 0.92 27.61
CA GLU A 225 15.42 -0.49 27.99
C GLU A 225 14.04 -1.07 27.68
N LYS A 226 13.00 -0.24 27.74
CA LYS A 226 11.60 -0.64 27.44
C LYS A 226 11.40 -1.03 25.99
N LEU A 227 12.27 -0.60 25.08
CA LEU A 227 12.25 -1.03 23.69
C LEU A 227 12.64 -2.50 23.49
N LEU A 228 13.36 -3.10 24.48
CA LEU A 228 13.70 -4.53 24.50
C LEU A 228 12.68 -5.37 25.27
N GLU A 229 11.81 -4.73 26.06
CA GLU A 229 10.72 -5.41 26.74
C GLU A 229 9.63 -5.73 25.73
N THR A 230 9.59 -6.98 25.31
CA THR A 230 8.54 -7.46 24.41
C THR A 230 7.29 -7.76 25.25
N GLY A 231 6.31 -6.84 25.20
CA GLY A 231 4.98 -7.08 25.77
C GLY A 231 4.21 -8.08 24.93
N GLY A 232 3.49 -8.99 25.57
CA GLY A 232 2.64 -9.94 24.89
C GLY A 232 3.37 -10.81 23.85
N HIS A 233 2.96 -10.74 22.60
CA HIS A 233 3.52 -11.49 21.46
C HIS A 233 4.37 -10.63 20.51
N TYR A 234 4.46 -9.33 20.77
CA TYR A 234 5.25 -8.43 19.93
C TYR A 234 6.75 -8.55 20.23
N PRO A 235 7.58 -9.03 19.29
CA PRO A 235 9.00 -9.31 19.54
C PRO A 235 9.90 -8.06 19.49
N GLY A 236 9.34 -6.86 19.27
CA GLY A 236 10.12 -5.64 19.08
C GLY A 236 10.86 -5.59 17.74
N ILE A 237 11.77 -4.64 17.61
CA ILE A 237 12.63 -4.47 16.43
C ILE A 237 13.94 -5.23 16.66
N PRO A 238 14.27 -6.25 15.84
CA PRO A 238 15.39 -7.15 16.09
C PRO A 238 16.76 -6.48 16.18
N SER A 239 17.00 -5.41 15.42
CA SER A 239 18.29 -4.70 15.42
C SER A 239 18.59 -3.95 16.71
N LEU A 240 17.60 -3.68 17.55
CA LEU A 240 17.79 -3.01 18.85
C LEU A 240 18.66 -3.82 19.83
N VAL A 241 18.76 -5.13 19.65
CA VAL A 241 19.68 -5.97 20.44
C VAL A 241 21.16 -5.65 20.15
N LEU A 242 21.46 -4.98 19.04
CA LEU A 242 22.81 -4.56 18.65
C LEU A 242 23.19 -3.18 19.19
N GLY A 243 22.24 -2.43 19.73
CA GLY A 243 22.43 -1.12 20.33
C GLY A 243 21.12 -0.36 20.42
N LEU A 244 20.90 0.25 21.59
CA LEU A 244 19.73 1.10 21.85
C LEU A 244 20.01 2.54 21.39
N PRO A 245 18.96 3.30 21.00
CA PRO A 245 19.09 4.72 20.74
C PRO A 245 19.50 5.47 22.01
N ALA A 246 20.28 6.53 21.86
CA ALA A 246 20.66 7.39 22.97
C ALA A 246 19.41 8.16 23.47
N PRO A 247 19.16 8.21 24.77
CA PRO A 247 18.07 8.99 25.32
C PRO A 247 18.35 10.50 25.18
N ASP A 248 17.28 11.28 25.20
CA ASP A 248 17.36 12.73 25.28
C ASP A 248 17.59 13.22 26.75
N GLU A 249 17.42 14.55 26.94
CA GLU A 249 17.63 15.20 28.24
C GLU A 249 16.69 14.67 29.34
N ASP A 250 15.51 14.16 28.94
CA ASP A 250 14.51 13.58 29.87
C ASP A 250 14.75 12.08 30.14
N GLY A 251 15.79 11.50 29.55
CA GLY A 251 16.11 10.06 29.70
C GLY A 251 15.21 9.14 28.85
N LEU A 252 14.46 9.69 27.91
CA LEU A 252 13.47 8.97 27.11
C LEU A 252 13.89 8.93 25.63
N VAL A 253 13.37 7.93 24.92
CA VAL A 253 13.48 7.79 23.47
C VAL A 253 12.09 7.65 22.83
N GLY A 254 11.93 8.10 21.61
CA GLY A 254 10.76 7.76 20.80
C GLY A 254 10.80 6.28 20.39
N ARG A 255 9.64 5.69 20.15
CA ARG A 255 9.57 4.34 19.59
C ARG A 255 10.03 4.35 18.14
N PRO A 256 10.95 3.45 17.73
CA PRO A 256 11.41 3.36 16.34
C PRO A 256 10.29 2.99 15.36
N GLU A 257 9.21 2.38 15.83
CA GLU A 257 8.01 2.07 15.06
C GLU A 257 7.38 3.32 14.44
N LEU A 258 7.46 4.49 15.11
CA LEU A 258 6.97 5.75 14.56
C LEU A 258 7.76 6.19 13.32
N ASP A 259 9.09 6.10 13.39
CA ASP A 259 9.96 6.43 12.26
C ASP A 259 9.79 5.44 11.10
N ILE A 260 9.72 4.14 11.41
CA ILE A 260 9.45 3.08 10.44
C ILE A 260 8.12 3.34 9.75
N MET A 261 7.07 3.67 10.50
CA MET A 261 5.77 4.00 9.93
C MET A 261 5.86 5.23 9.01
N GLY A 262 6.46 6.32 9.47
CA GLY A 262 6.61 7.53 8.66
C GLY A 262 7.33 7.28 7.34
N LEU A 263 8.44 6.54 7.36
CA LEU A 263 9.18 6.14 6.17
C LEU A 263 8.37 5.17 5.28
N SER A 264 7.64 4.23 5.90
CA SER A 264 6.84 3.26 5.15
C SER A 264 5.69 3.91 4.38
N MET A 265 5.07 4.97 4.92
CA MET A 265 4.06 5.75 4.20
C MET A 265 4.62 6.42 2.94
N VAL A 266 5.88 6.89 3.00
CA VAL A 266 6.60 7.39 1.81
C VAL A 266 6.87 6.25 0.82
N GLY A 267 7.30 5.08 1.32
CA GLY A 267 7.56 3.87 0.52
C GLY A 267 6.32 3.36 -0.18
N GLY A 268 5.23 3.18 0.57
CA GLY A 268 3.94 2.78 0.03
C GLY A 268 3.42 3.76 -1.03
N GLY A 269 3.50 5.07 -0.75
CA GLY A 269 3.11 6.09 -1.70
C GLY A 269 3.89 6.05 -3.03
N ARG A 270 5.14 5.60 -3.02
CA ARG A 270 5.94 5.39 -4.24
C ARG A 270 5.58 4.09 -4.96
N VAL A 271 5.39 3.02 -4.23
CA VAL A 271 5.04 1.69 -4.79
C VAL A 271 3.63 1.69 -5.36
N PHE A 272 2.65 2.26 -4.63
CA PHE A 272 1.27 2.38 -5.12
C PHE A 272 1.12 3.45 -6.19
N GLY A 273 2.20 4.14 -6.46
CA GLY A 273 2.38 4.97 -7.63
C GLY A 273 1.73 6.34 -7.53
N THR A 274 1.92 7.07 -8.62
CA THR A 274 1.39 8.41 -8.83
C THR A 274 0.26 8.40 -9.86
N ALA A 275 -0.25 7.22 -10.22
CA ALA A 275 -1.23 7.05 -11.29
C ALA A 275 -2.47 7.94 -11.10
N HIS A 276 -2.98 8.06 -9.87
CA HIS A 276 -4.11 8.94 -9.54
C HIS A 276 -3.83 10.45 -9.77
N VAL A 277 -2.57 10.86 -9.94
CA VAL A 277 -2.19 12.21 -10.39
C VAL A 277 -2.43 12.40 -11.89
N TYR A 278 -2.42 11.31 -12.67
CA TYR A 278 -2.48 11.37 -14.13
C TYR A 278 -3.74 10.70 -14.71
N ASP A 279 -4.30 9.72 -14.04
CA ASP A 279 -5.45 8.94 -14.52
C ASP A 279 -6.81 9.57 -14.17
N PHE A 280 -6.82 10.74 -13.53
CA PHE A 280 -8.00 11.58 -13.35
C PHE A 280 -7.84 12.88 -14.18
N PRO A 281 -8.87 13.44 -14.76
CA PRO A 281 -8.77 14.62 -15.65
C PRO A 281 -8.58 15.94 -14.89
N TRP A 282 -7.54 16.03 -14.06
CA TRP A 282 -7.20 17.22 -13.27
C TRP A 282 -7.07 18.49 -14.11
N ALA A 283 -6.52 18.38 -15.32
CA ALA A 283 -6.34 19.51 -16.23
C ALA A 283 -7.68 20.19 -16.60
N SER A 284 -8.78 19.42 -16.64
CA SER A 284 -10.11 19.94 -16.97
C SER A 284 -10.74 20.79 -15.87
N LEU A 285 -10.19 20.76 -14.66
CA LEU A 285 -10.70 21.51 -13.50
C LEU A 285 -10.29 23.00 -13.53
N GLY A 286 -9.27 23.38 -14.30
CA GLY A 286 -8.81 24.76 -14.40
C GLY A 286 -8.19 25.27 -13.09
N GLU A 287 -8.71 26.34 -12.52
CA GLU A 287 -8.24 26.99 -11.28
C GLU A 287 -8.94 26.45 -10.02
N ALA A 288 -9.29 25.19 -10.00
CA ALA A 288 -10.05 24.57 -8.92
C ALA A 288 -9.28 24.55 -7.57
N LEU A 289 -10.04 24.67 -6.50
CA LEU A 289 -9.56 24.49 -5.13
C LEU A 289 -9.73 23.03 -4.70
N VAL A 290 -8.61 22.40 -4.34
CA VAL A 290 -8.54 21.03 -3.83
C VAL A 290 -8.23 21.05 -2.34
N VAL A 291 -9.13 20.53 -1.51
CA VAL A 291 -8.94 20.37 -0.07
C VAL A 291 -8.51 18.93 0.21
N ASP A 292 -7.26 18.74 0.62
CA ASP A 292 -6.68 17.43 0.98
C ASP A 292 -6.95 17.15 2.46
N VAL A 293 -8.00 16.39 2.74
CA VAL A 293 -8.51 16.13 4.09
C VAL A 293 -7.78 14.91 4.67
N GLY A 294 -7.05 15.09 5.77
CA GLY A 294 -6.11 14.08 6.27
C GLY A 294 -4.90 13.94 5.35
N GLY A 295 -4.46 15.06 4.74
CA GLY A 295 -3.43 15.07 3.69
C GLY A 295 -2.00 14.87 4.18
N GLY A 296 -1.80 14.64 5.48
CA GLY A 296 -0.47 14.46 6.05
C GLY A 296 0.40 15.71 5.83
N VAL A 297 1.60 15.50 5.37
CA VAL A 297 2.55 16.58 5.04
C VAL A 297 2.26 17.26 3.67
N GLY A 298 1.15 16.96 3.04
CA GLY A 298 0.75 17.50 1.73
C GLY A 298 1.48 16.87 0.55
N GLY A 299 1.81 15.59 0.65
CA GLY A 299 2.58 14.89 -0.39
C GLY A 299 1.84 14.78 -1.73
N PHE A 300 0.55 14.55 -1.71
CA PHE A 300 -0.29 14.47 -2.92
C PHE A 300 -0.48 15.86 -3.56
N PRO A 301 -0.92 16.90 -2.85
CA PRO A 301 -0.95 18.26 -3.40
C PRO A 301 0.40 18.74 -3.95
N LEU A 302 1.50 18.33 -3.33
CA LEU A 302 2.83 18.67 -3.83
C LEU A 302 3.09 18.08 -5.22
N GLN A 303 2.69 16.84 -5.45
CA GLN A 303 2.79 16.20 -6.77
C GLN A 303 1.87 16.90 -7.78
N LEU A 304 0.59 17.09 -7.45
CA LEU A 304 -0.36 17.80 -8.31
C LEU A 304 0.10 19.21 -8.66
N SER A 305 0.65 19.94 -7.68
CA SER A 305 1.08 21.34 -7.85
C SER A 305 2.19 21.51 -8.89
N LYS A 306 2.99 20.46 -9.11
CA LYS A 306 4.06 20.45 -10.10
C LYS A 306 3.54 20.18 -11.52
N VAL A 307 2.49 19.35 -11.62
CA VAL A 307 1.91 18.94 -12.91
C VAL A 307 0.80 19.90 -13.37
N TYR A 308 -0.01 20.39 -12.41
CA TYR A 308 -1.17 21.25 -12.68
C TYR A 308 -1.02 22.61 -12.00
N PRO A 309 -0.33 23.57 -12.61
CA PRO A 309 0.05 24.84 -11.97
C PRO A 309 -1.12 25.76 -11.64
N LYS A 310 -2.29 25.52 -12.20
CA LYS A 310 -3.50 26.32 -11.95
C LYS A 310 -4.27 25.89 -10.72
N LEU A 311 -4.08 24.65 -10.23
CA LEU A 311 -4.79 24.15 -9.05
C LEU A 311 -4.31 24.86 -7.79
N GLN A 312 -5.24 25.13 -6.87
CA GLN A 312 -5.02 25.66 -5.54
C GLN A 312 -5.28 24.57 -4.49
N PHE A 313 -4.64 24.66 -3.32
CA PHE A 313 -4.69 23.59 -2.34
C PHE A 313 -4.88 24.10 -0.91
N ILE A 314 -5.67 23.36 -0.15
CA ILE A 314 -5.70 23.42 1.32
C ILE A 314 -5.34 22.04 1.84
N VAL A 315 -4.25 21.92 2.58
CA VAL A 315 -3.84 20.67 3.26
C VAL A 315 -4.35 20.71 4.68
N GLN A 316 -5.12 19.71 5.08
CA GLN A 316 -5.71 19.61 6.41
C GLN A 316 -5.21 18.35 7.12
N ASP A 317 -4.69 18.50 8.33
CA ASP A 317 -4.25 17.38 9.19
C ASP A 317 -4.04 17.91 10.63
N ARG A 318 -3.52 17.08 11.53
CA ARG A 318 -3.15 17.45 12.90
C ARG A 318 -2.03 18.48 12.91
N GLY A 319 -2.03 19.39 13.89
CA GLY A 319 -1.11 20.53 13.98
C GLY A 319 0.38 20.21 13.79
N PRO A 320 0.96 19.19 14.48
CA PRO A 320 2.37 18.82 14.30
C PRO A 320 2.70 18.39 12.87
N VAL A 321 1.79 17.66 12.21
CA VAL A 321 1.94 17.16 10.83
C VAL A 321 1.89 18.31 9.83
N ILE A 322 0.94 19.24 10.01
CA ILE A 322 0.79 20.48 9.22
C ILE A 322 2.05 21.33 9.31
N LYS A 323 2.58 21.52 10.51
CA LYS A 323 3.83 22.27 10.73
C LYS A 323 5.01 21.62 10.00
N GLN A 324 5.14 20.28 10.09
CA GLN A 324 6.19 19.54 9.39
C GLN A 324 6.05 19.71 7.86
N GLY A 325 4.84 19.55 7.32
CA GLY A 325 4.56 19.69 5.89
C GLY A 325 4.98 21.05 5.37
N ARG A 326 4.45 22.12 5.99
CA ARG A 326 4.72 23.51 5.62
C ARG A 326 6.20 23.87 5.76
N ASP A 327 6.79 23.67 6.96
CA ASP A 327 8.06 24.26 7.34
C ASP A 327 9.27 23.42 6.85
N LYS A 328 9.12 22.11 6.70
CA LYS A 328 10.23 21.21 6.32
C LYS A 328 10.14 20.66 4.90
N ILE A 329 8.94 20.42 4.37
CA ILE A 329 8.74 19.78 3.07
C ILE A 329 8.50 20.82 1.98
N TRP A 330 7.42 21.55 2.06
CA TRP A 330 7.01 22.50 1.03
C TRP A 330 7.93 23.71 0.93
N SER A 331 8.46 24.19 2.05
CA SER A 331 9.46 25.27 2.06
C SER A 331 10.71 24.97 1.21
N ARG A 332 11.01 23.69 1.02
CA ARG A 332 12.15 23.21 0.21
C ARG A 332 11.77 22.77 -1.19
N GLN A 333 10.60 22.12 -1.34
CA GLN A 333 10.22 21.48 -2.60
C GLN A 333 9.33 22.34 -3.51
N ASN A 334 8.55 23.26 -2.95
CA ASN A 334 7.73 24.21 -3.71
C ASN A 334 7.45 25.49 -2.90
N PRO A 335 8.51 26.27 -2.58
CA PRO A 335 8.38 27.51 -1.78
C PRO A 335 7.53 28.58 -2.47
N ASP A 336 7.47 28.59 -3.79
CA ASP A 336 6.66 29.55 -4.56
C ASP A 336 5.17 29.37 -4.34
N ALA A 337 4.71 28.11 -4.26
CA ALA A 337 3.31 27.83 -3.96
C ALA A 337 2.90 28.29 -2.55
N LEU A 338 3.83 28.23 -1.58
CA LEU A 338 3.61 28.79 -0.24
C LEU A 338 3.52 30.32 -0.29
N ARG A 339 4.52 30.98 -0.92
CA ARG A 339 4.59 32.45 -0.97
C ARG A 339 3.44 33.09 -1.72
N SER A 340 2.98 32.44 -2.77
CA SER A 340 1.84 32.91 -3.58
C SER A 340 0.47 32.65 -2.92
N GLY A 341 0.42 31.88 -1.83
CA GLY A 341 -0.83 31.44 -1.21
C GLY A 341 -1.56 30.35 -1.99
N ARG A 342 -0.93 29.76 -3.02
CA ARG A 342 -1.50 28.67 -3.82
C ARG A 342 -1.68 27.39 -3.01
N VAL A 343 -0.92 27.21 -1.93
CA VAL A 343 -1.12 26.16 -0.94
C VAL A 343 -1.26 26.77 0.45
N GLN A 344 -2.24 26.31 1.19
CA GLN A 344 -2.47 26.67 2.58
C GLN A 344 -2.43 25.39 3.43
N PHE A 345 -1.96 25.52 4.68
CA PHE A 345 -1.88 24.44 5.64
C PHE A 345 -2.76 24.80 6.84
N VAL A 346 -3.76 23.97 7.11
CA VAL A 346 -4.80 24.21 8.12
C VAL A 346 -4.84 23.05 9.10
N GLU A 347 -4.62 23.32 10.38
CA GLU A 347 -4.87 22.33 11.42
C GLU A 347 -6.37 22.05 11.51
N HIS A 348 -6.77 20.79 11.32
CA HIS A 348 -8.17 20.41 11.33
C HIS A 348 -8.34 18.91 11.63
N SER A 349 -9.39 18.59 12.40
CA SER A 349 -9.87 17.23 12.61
C SER A 349 -11.04 16.95 11.67
N PHE A 350 -10.92 15.95 10.82
CA PHE A 350 -12.01 15.53 9.90
C PHE A 350 -13.26 15.01 10.65
N PHE A 351 -13.19 14.80 11.96
CA PHE A 351 -14.36 14.51 12.80
C PHE A 351 -15.18 15.76 13.16
N GLU A 352 -14.69 16.93 12.79
CA GLU A 352 -15.39 18.20 12.94
C GLU A 352 -15.83 18.75 11.57
N PRO A 353 -16.82 19.69 11.52
CA PRO A 353 -17.24 20.30 10.26
C PRO A 353 -16.06 20.93 9.50
N ASN A 354 -15.96 20.66 8.21
CA ASN A 354 -14.81 21.14 7.43
C ASN A 354 -14.87 22.67 7.23
N PRO A 355 -13.80 23.43 7.59
CA PRO A 355 -13.79 24.88 7.51
C PRO A 355 -13.69 25.41 6.07
N ALA A 356 -13.24 24.61 5.11
CA ALA A 356 -13.16 25.00 3.71
C ALA A 356 -14.52 24.78 3.02
N VAL A 357 -15.36 25.80 3.01
CA VAL A 357 -16.72 25.72 2.45
C VAL A 357 -16.70 26.01 0.96
N GLY A 358 -17.41 25.20 0.17
CA GLY A 358 -17.64 25.42 -1.27
C GLY A 358 -16.41 25.15 -2.14
N ALA A 359 -15.43 24.38 -1.66
CA ALA A 359 -14.31 23.94 -2.49
C ALA A 359 -14.77 23.07 -3.66
N ASP A 360 -14.00 23.09 -4.77
CA ASP A 360 -14.32 22.30 -5.96
C ASP A 360 -14.13 20.81 -5.70
N ILE A 361 -13.04 20.45 -5.02
CA ILE A 361 -12.69 19.08 -4.69
C ILE A 361 -12.37 18.95 -3.19
N TYR A 362 -13.03 18.01 -2.53
CA TYR A 362 -12.59 17.45 -1.25
C TYR A 362 -11.94 16.11 -1.56
N PHE A 363 -10.70 15.92 -1.13
CA PHE A 363 -9.90 14.75 -1.45
C PHE A 363 -9.54 14.01 -0.17
N LEU A 364 -9.77 12.70 -0.13
CA LEU A 364 -9.39 11.78 0.93
C LEU A 364 -8.51 10.69 0.33
N ARG A 365 -7.29 10.50 0.84
CA ARG A 365 -6.40 9.44 0.37
C ARG A 365 -5.89 8.62 1.53
N TYR A 366 -6.19 7.34 1.52
CA TYR A 366 -5.84 6.42 2.60
C TYR A 366 -6.34 6.93 3.96
N VAL A 367 -7.60 7.39 4.00
CA VAL A 367 -8.26 7.87 5.22
C VAL A 367 -9.40 6.94 5.58
N LEU A 368 -10.36 6.70 4.67
CA LEU A 368 -11.55 5.93 5.02
C LEU A 368 -11.26 4.46 5.31
N HIS A 369 -10.22 3.90 4.71
CA HIS A 369 -9.81 2.52 4.96
C HIS A 369 -9.30 2.27 6.40
N ASP A 370 -8.88 3.31 7.11
CA ASP A 370 -8.42 3.22 8.50
C ASP A 370 -9.58 3.14 9.52
N TRP A 371 -10.81 3.37 9.07
CA TRP A 371 -11.96 3.58 9.93
C TRP A 371 -13.13 2.67 9.59
N SER A 372 -13.86 2.21 10.62
CA SER A 372 -15.13 1.52 10.46
C SER A 372 -16.21 2.45 9.91
N ASP A 373 -17.35 1.88 9.48
CA ASP A 373 -18.40 2.61 8.77
C ASP A 373 -18.97 3.80 9.56
N ASP A 374 -19.18 3.66 10.86
CA ASP A 374 -19.72 4.75 11.69
C ASP A 374 -18.80 5.98 11.71
N TYR A 375 -17.50 5.76 11.83
CA TYR A 375 -16.51 6.82 11.75
C TYR A 375 -16.46 7.44 10.36
N CYS A 376 -16.50 6.61 9.32
CA CYS A 376 -16.50 7.09 7.93
C CYS A 376 -17.75 7.92 7.62
N VAL A 377 -18.94 7.51 8.08
CA VAL A 377 -20.18 8.29 7.92
C VAL A 377 -20.04 9.65 8.59
N ARG A 378 -19.42 9.72 9.76
CA ARG A 378 -19.16 10.99 10.45
C ARG A 378 -18.21 11.89 9.64
N ILE A 379 -17.09 11.36 9.15
CA ILE A 379 -16.14 12.10 8.31
C ILE A 379 -16.82 12.63 7.05
N LEU A 380 -17.50 11.76 6.31
CA LEU A 380 -18.19 12.10 5.07
C LEU A 380 -19.33 13.11 5.28
N SER A 381 -20.09 12.98 6.36
CA SER A 381 -21.16 13.90 6.71
C SER A 381 -20.63 15.30 7.03
N ASN A 382 -19.46 15.41 7.66
CA ASN A 382 -18.83 16.68 7.96
C ASN A 382 -18.29 17.36 6.68
N ILE A 383 -17.72 16.59 5.75
CA ILE A 383 -17.33 17.10 4.44
C ILE A 383 -18.58 17.56 3.65
N ARG A 384 -19.63 16.74 3.61
CA ARG A 384 -20.88 17.05 2.91
C ARG A 384 -21.48 18.39 3.32
N LYS A 385 -21.45 18.72 4.62
CA LYS A 385 -21.95 20.03 5.13
C LYS A 385 -21.25 21.22 4.52
N SER A 386 -20.02 21.07 4.08
CA SER A 386 -19.21 22.14 3.47
C SER A 386 -19.21 22.13 1.94
N MET A 387 -19.78 21.09 1.31
CA MET A 387 -19.88 20.99 -0.14
C MET A 387 -20.93 21.94 -0.71
N ALA A 388 -20.59 22.61 -1.82
CA ALA A 388 -21.53 23.32 -2.69
C ALA A 388 -22.06 22.39 -3.81
N ALA A 389 -23.04 22.81 -4.56
CA ALA A 389 -23.65 22.00 -5.63
C ALA A 389 -22.65 21.54 -6.69
N HIS A 390 -21.58 22.31 -6.95
CA HIS A 390 -20.52 21.99 -7.90
C HIS A 390 -19.41 21.13 -7.29
N SER A 391 -19.35 21.03 -5.96
CA SER A 391 -18.29 20.31 -5.25
C SER A 391 -18.32 18.81 -5.56
N ARG A 392 -17.15 18.22 -5.62
CA ARG A 392 -16.96 16.76 -5.74
C ARG A 392 -16.14 16.26 -4.56
N LEU A 393 -16.48 15.08 -4.10
CA LEU A 393 -15.63 14.32 -3.18
C LEU A 393 -14.89 13.27 -4.00
N LEU A 394 -13.57 13.18 -3.82
CA LEU A 394 -12.73 12.14 -4.40
C LEU A 394 -12.09 11.34 -3.26
N ILE A 395 -12.37 10.04 -3.23
CA ILE A 395 -11.78 9.09 -2.28
C ILE A 395 -10.77 8.25 -3.06
N CYS A 396 -9.50 8.27 -2.62
CA CYS A 396 -8.39 7.53 -3.22
C CYS A 396 -7.99 6.39 -2.29
N ASP A 397 -8.68 5.28 -2.40
CA ASP A 397 -8.45 4.05 -1.62
C ASP A 397 -8.39 2.84 -2.55
N GLN A 398 -8.02 1.68 -2.02
CA GLN A 398 -8.20 0.42 -2.75
C GLN A 398 -9.69 0.10 -2.82
N VAL A 399 -10.19 -0.06 -4.03
CA VAL A 399 -11.57 -0.53 -4.25
C VAL A 399 -11.53 -2.03 -4.49
N MET A 400 -12.11 -2.79 -3.55
CA MET A 400 -12.02 -4.25 -3.57
C MET A 400 -13.00 -4.84 -4.58
N ASN A 401 -12.45 -5.69 -5.47
CA ASN A 401 -13.25 -6.48 -6.39
C ASN A 401 -13.26 -7.95 -5.95
N THR A 402 -14.33 -8.67 -6.25
CA THR A 402 -14.46 -10.09 -5.95
C THR A 402 -14.12 -10.96 -7.17
N THR A 403 -13.88 -12.25 -6.94
CA THR A 403 -13.60 -13.21 -8.03
C THR A 403 -14.78 -13.42 -8.98
N VAL A 404 -16.01 -13.03 -8.57
CA VAL A 404 -17.20 -13.04 -9.42
C VAL A 404 -17.43 -11.73 -10.16
N GLY A 405 -16.72 -10.67 -9.76
CA GLY A 405 -16.79 -9.34 -10.35
C GLY A 405 -17.79 -8.40 -9.68
N ASP A 406 -17.75 -7.15 -10.10
CA ASP A 406 -18.68 -6.10 -9.72
C ASP A 406 -19.03 -5.29 -10.99
N PRO A 407 -20.29 -4.90 -11.20
CA PRO A 407 -20.70 -4.17 -12.41
C PRO A 407 -20.08 -2.77 -12.54
N ASP A 408 -19.61 -2.19 -11.46
CA ASP A 408 -18.94 -0.87 -11.47
C ASP A 408 -17.43 -0.94 -11.71
N LEU A 409 -16.86 -2.16 -11.80
CA LEU A 409 -15.42 -2.38 -12.01
C LEU A 409 -15.17 -3.19 -13.28
N GLU A 410 -14.03 -2.93 -13.91
CA GLU A 410 -13.58 -3.72 -15.03
C GLU A 410 -13.26 -5.15 -14.60
N SER A 411 -13.79 -6.13 -15.36
CA SER A 411 -13.53 -7.55 -15.13
C SER A 411 -12.37 -8.06 -15.99
N ALA A 412 -11.56 -8.94 -15.42
CA ALA A 412 -10.55 -9.65 -16.17
C ALA A 412 -11.17 -10.53 -17.29
N PRO A 413 -10.44 -10.75 -18.39
CA PRO A 413 -10.92 -11.62 -19.46
C PRO A 413 -11.01 -13.08 -19.00
N ARG A 414 -12.07 -13.79 -19.41
CA ARG A 414 -12.23 -15.23 -19.12
C ARG A 414 -11.07 -16.02 -19.75
N PRO A 415 -10.55 -17.06 -19.07
CA PRO A 415 -11.07 -17.78 -17.90
C PRO A 415 -10.56 -17.27 -16.54
N LEU A 416 -9.98 -16.08 -16.48
CA LEU A 416 -9.46 -15.51 -15.23
C LEU A 416 -10.61 -15.15 -14.28
N PRO A 417 -10.36 -15.17 -12.95
CA PRO A 417 -11.27 -14.54 -11.99
C PRO A 417 -11.47 -13.08 -12.31
N ALA A 418 -12.69 -12.56 -12.14
CA ALA A 418 -13.05 -11.20 -12.55
C ALA A 418 -12.17 -10.11 -11.94
N ASN A 419 -11.67 -10.33 -10.74
CA ASN A 419 -10.76 -9.42 -10.03
C ASN A 419 -9.27 -9.59 -10.36
N TYR A 420 -8.91 -10.29 -11.45
CA TYR A 420 -7.54 -10.67 -11.78
C TYR A 420 -6.85 -11.63 -10.76
N GLY A 421 -7.59 -12.24 -9.84
CA GLY A 421 -7.14 -13.33 -8.98
C GLY A 421 -5.78 -13.10 -8.31
N TYR A 422 -4.76 -13.86 -8.70
CA TYR A 422 -3.42 -13.78 -8.08
C TYR A 422 -2.80 -12.38 -8.10
N HIS A 423 -3.09 -11.56 -9.12
CA HIS A 423 -2.58 -10.19 -9.20
C HIS A 423 -3.08 -9.32 -8.04
N THR A 424 -4.34 -9.46 -7.63
CA THR A 424 -4.94 -8.65 -6.56
C THR A 424 -4.73 -9.22 -5.15
N ARG A 425 -4.00 -10.32 -5.02
CA ARG A 425 -3.74 -10.96 -3.73
C ARG A 425 -3.14 -10.01 -2.69
N PHE A 426 -2.28 -9.08 -3.12
CA PHE A 426 -1.69 -8.08 -2.25
C PHE A 426 -2.76 -7.14 -1.66
N SER A 427 -3.75 -6.71 -2.45
CA SER A 427 -4.86 -5.86 -1.97
C SER A 427 -5.69 -6.56 -0.90
N HIS A 428 -6.02 -7.85 -1.10
CA HIS A 428 -6.72 -8.65 -0.08
C HIS A 428 -5.88 -8.88 1.19
N SER A 429 -4.55 -9.09 1.04
CA SER A 429 -3.67 -9.21 2.21
C SER A 429 -3.61 -7.90 3.00
N ARG A 430 -3.65 -6.76 2.32
CA ARG A 430 -3.69 -5.46 2.96
C ARG A 430 -5.00 -5.23 3.72
N ASP A 431 -6.13 -5.61 3.17
CA ASP A 431 -7.42 -5.55 3.85
C ASP A 431 -7.40 -6.33 5.17
N ILE A 432 -6.87 -7.57 5.17
CA ILE A 432 -6.69 -8.35 6.40
C ILE A 432 -5.72 -7.65 7.38
N THR A 433 -4.70 -6.97 6.87
CA THR A 433 -3.77 -6.20 7.73
C THR A 433 -4.48 -5.01 8.38
N MET A 434 -5.33 -4.28 7.64
CA MET A 434 -6.14 -3.19 8.20
C MET A 434 -7.07 -3.71 9.29
N MET A 435 -7.78 -4.81 9.04
CA MET A 435 -8.63 -5.47 10.02
C MET A 435 -7.85 -5.86 11.28
N SER A 436 -6.69 -6.51 11.14
CA SER A 436 -5.93 -7.01 12.28
C SER A 436 -5.26 -5.91 13.11
N CYS A 437 -4.88 -4.79 12.50
CA CYS A 437 -4.14 -3.72 13.17
C CYS A 437 -5.02 -2.60 13.73
N ILE A 438 -6.11 -2.24 13.05
CA ILE A 438 -6.90 -1.03 13.35
C ILE A 438 -8.41 -1.19 13.12
N ASN A 439 -8.91 -2.40 12.85
CA ASN A 439 -10.30 -2.64 12.43
C ASN A 439 -10.72 -1.81 11.21
N GLY A 440 -9.75 -1.45 10.36
CA GLY A 440 -9.98 -0.77 9.09
C GLY A 440 -10.54 -1.70 8.03
N ILE A 441 -11.09 -1.13 6.95
CA ILE A 441 -11.81 -1.86 5.91
C ILE A 441 -11.44 -1.31 4.52
N GLU A 442 -10.89 -2.16 3.64
CA GLU A 442 -10.84 -1.87 2.21
C GLU A 442 -12.19 -2.27 1.60
N ARG A 443 -12.88 -1.35 0.95
CA ARG A 443 -14.30 -1.51 0.61
C ARG A 443 -14.56 -1.88 -0.84
N THR A 444 -15.58 -2.69 -1.07
CA THR A 444 -16.15 -2.97 -2.39
C THR A 444 -16.98 -1.78 -2.90
N PRO A 445 -17.28 -1.69 -4.21
CA PRO A 445 -18.18 -0.66 -4.75
C PRO A 445 -19.55 -0.62 -4.05
N GLY A 446 -20.11 -1.79 -3.73
CA GLY A 446 -21.38 -1.88 -3.02
C GLY A 446 -21.34 -1.27 -1.62
N GLU A 447 -20.27 -1.56 -0.84
CA GLU A 447 -20.06 -0.98 0.49
C GLU A 447 -19.82 0.52 0.42
N LEU A 448 -19.03 1.00 -0.57
CA LEU A 448 -18.81 2.42 -0.79
C LEU A 448 -20.10 3.16 -1.15
N LYS A 449 -20.95 2.55 -1.99
CA LYS A 449 -22.29 3.11 -2.31
C LYS A 449 -23.16 3.23 -1.06
N ALA A 450 -23.20 2.19 -0.24
CA ALA A 450 -23.98 2.19 0.99
C ALA A 450 -23.48 3.25 1.98
N LEU A 451 -22.16 3.33 2.17
CA LEU A 451 -21.50 4.29 3.03
C LEU A 451 -21.77 5.74 2.60
N LEU A 452 -21.56 6.04 1.31
CA LEU A 452 -21.83 7.35 0.73
C LEU A 452 -23.32 7.74 0.86
N HIS A 453 -24.21 6.81 0.58
CA HIS A 453 -25.65 7.02 0.71
C HIS A 453 -26.06 7.35 2.16
N THR A 454 -25.53 6.62 3.13
CA THR A 454 -25.76 6.89 4.57
C THR A 454 -25.26 8.27 4.97
N ALA A 455 -24.15 8.72 4.40
CA ALA A 455 -23.60 10.07 4.62
C ALA A 455 -24.36 11.16 3.81
N GLY A 456 -25.37 10.80 3.00
CA GLY A 456 -26.15 11.71 2.16
C GLY A 456 -25.40 12.18 0.91
N LEU A 457 -24.52 11.36 0.38
CA LEU A 457 -23.78 11.54 -0.86
C LEU A 457 -24.20 10.49 -1.90
N LYS A 458 -23.94 10.76 -3.18
CA LYS A 458 -24.19 9.83 -4.28
C LYS A 458 -22.87 9.47 -4.95
N LEU A 459 -22.55 8.18 -5.05
CA LEU A 459 -21.47 7.71 -5.89
C LEU A 459 -21.77 8.06 -7.35
N LYS A 460 -20.84 8.75 -8.00
CA LYS A 460 -20.97 9.17 -9.41
C LYS A 460 -20.22 8.25 -10.34
N LYS A 461 -18.94 7.97 -10.00
CA LYS A 461 -18.06 7.14 -10.83
C LYS A 461 -16.90 6.60 -10.02
N ILE A 462 -16.42 5.40 -10.34
CA ILE A 462 -15.14 4.87 -9.94
C ILE A 462 -14.19 5.02 -11.14
N TRP A 463 -13.09 5.75 -10.93
CA TRP A 463 -12.04 5.94 -11.91
C TRP A 463 -10.95 4.90 -11.66
N ASP A 464 -10.74 4.04 -12.62
CA ASP A 464 -9.63 3.08 -12.56
C ASP A 464 -8.29 3.83 -12.70
N CYS A 465 -7.27 3.36 -12.02
CA CYS A 465 -5.93 3.93 -12.08
C CYS A 465 -4.93 2.81 -12.39
N ARG A 466 -3.81 3.16 -13.06
CA ARG A 466 -2.69 2.24 -13.30
C ARG A 466 -1.91 1.98 -12.01
N SER A 467 -2.65 1.62 -10.97
CA SER A 467 -2.15 1.35 -9.62
C SER A 467 -3.16 0.50 -8.84
N PRO A 468 -2.82 -0.01 -7.64
CA PRO A 468 -3.79 -0.72 -6.79
C PRO A 468 -4.94 0.14 -6.27
N VAL A 469 -4.85 1.46 -6.29
CA VAL A 469 -5.92 2.37 -5.85
C VAL A 469 -6.79 2.81 -7.02
N SER A 470 -8.05 3.15 -6.71
CA SER A 470 -8.98 3.83 -7.61
C SER A 470 -9.40 5.17 -7.02
N LEU A 471 -9.95 6.06 -7.86
CA LEU A 471 -10.57 7.29 -7.40
C LEU A 471 -12.09 7.14 -7.42
N VAL A 472 -12.72 7.20 -6.27
CA VAL A 472 -14.18 7.14 -6.12
C VAL A 472 -14.71 8.56 -6.08
N GLU A 473 -15.41 8.96 -7.14
CA GLU A 473 -16.04 10.29 -7.26
C GLU A 473 -17.46 10.23 -6.70
N ALA A 474 -17.73 11.10 -5.72
CA ALA A 474 -19.05 11.28 -5.16
C ALA A 474 -19.49 12.75 -5.22
N VAL A 475 -20.80 12.98 -5.24
CA VAL A 475 -21.43 14.29 -5.37
C VAL A 475 -22.62 14.40 -4.42
N LEU A 476 -23.12 15.62 -4.20
CA LEU A 476 -24.41 15.83 -3.57
C LEU A 476 -25.52 15.21 -4.44
N PRO A 477 -26.54 14.57 -3.85
CA PRO A 477 -27.72 14.14 -4.61
C PRO A 477 -28.37 15.35 -5.29
N GLU A 478 -28.87 15.17 -6.52
CA GLU A 478 -29.70 16.18 -7.16
C GLU A 478 -30.93 16.44 -6.31
N VAL A 479 -31.17 17.68 -5.94
CA VAL A 479 -32.42 18.05 -5.30
C VAL A 479 -33.47 18.00 -6.42
N ASN A 480 -34.25 16.91 -6.48
CA ASN A 480 -35.42 16.88 -7.33
C ASN A 480 -36.33 18.01 -6.89
N GLY A 481 -36.30 19.11 -7.65
CA GLY A 481 -37.28 20.19 -7.50
C GLY A 481 -38.66 19.61 -7.81
N TYR A 482 -39.45 19.37 -6.78
CA TYR A 482 -40.87 19.27 -6.98
C TYR A 482 -41.35 20.63 -7.47
N HIS A 483 -41.63 20.71 -8.76
CA HIS A 483 -42.42 21.77 -9.37
C HIS A 483 -43.91 21.40 -9.26
#